data_341157159c20ae4682ab196b0be531bc
#
_entry.id   341157159c20ae4682ab196b0be531bc
#
_cell.length_a   1.000
_cell.length_b   1.000
_cell.length_c   1.000
_cell.angle_alpha   90.00
_cell.angle_beta   90.00
_cell.angle_gamma   90.00
#
_symmetry.space_group_name_H-M   'P 1'
#
loop_
_entity.id
_entity.type
_entity.pdbx_description
1 polymer ?
#
loop_
_entity_poly.entity_id
_entity_poly.type
_entity_poly.pdbx_seq_one_letter_code
_entity_poly.pdbx_strand_id
1 'polypeptide(L)'
;MFLSLIHIYSVKLVDSTKQYDRDEALDLVVKTAKAKFDETVEVHIKLGVDGRHADQQVRGAVVLPNGTGKKVRVLVFCKGDNVQLAKDAGAEYVGDADLVAKIQGEGWMDFDVVIATPDMMGVVGRLGKVLGPRGLMPNPKAGTVTPDVARAVKEAKAGKIEYRLDKTNIIHCPIGKASFGPEKLGENFDTLVGAVLKAKPAAAKGQYIRSLVVSATMGPGVRLNPAKYVG
;
A
#
# COMPACT_ATOMS: atom_id res chain seq x y z
N MET A 1 -19.71 23.68 -8.58
CA MET A 1 -18.85 22.93 -7.64
C MET A 1 -17.88 23.92 -7.02
N PHE A 2 -18.10 24.39 -5.79
CA PHE A 2 -17.23 25.36 -5.13
C PHE A 2 -15.96 24.64 -4.65
N LEU A 3 -14.85 24.86 -5.32
CA LEU A 3 -13.54 24.49 -4.80
C LEU A 3 -13.28 25.34 -3.54
N SER A 4 -12.89 24.70 -2.43
CA SER A 4 -12.52 25.45 -1.22
C SER A 4 -11.33 26.36 -1.51
N LEU A 5 -11.22 27.50 -0.81
CA LEU A 5 -10.09 28.43 -0.96
C LEU A 5 -8.73 27.73 -0.80
N ILE A 6 -8.65 26.74 0.06
CA ILE A 6 -7.45 25.89 0.27
C ILE A 6 -7.08 25.14 -1.02
N HIS A 7 -8.07 24.59 -1.70
CA HIS A 7 -7.86 23.86 -2.95
C HIS A 7 -7.38 24.78 -4.08
N ILE A 8 -7.99 25.97 -4.19
CA ILE A 8 -7.59 26.97 -5.19
C ILE A 8 -6.14 27.43 -4.96
N TYR A 9 -5.75 27.65 -3.71
CA TYR A 9 -4.39 28.05 -3.37
C TYR A 9 -3.37 26.94 -3.68
N SER A 10 -3.67 25.70 -3.30
CA SER A 10 -2.79 24.55 -3.52
C SER A 10 -2.58 24.27 -5.01
N VAL A 11 -3.63 24.40 -5.83
CA VAL A 11 -3.54 24.21 -7.29
C VAL A 11 -2.68 25.30 -7.96
N LYS A 12 -2.66 26.52 -7.44
CA LYS A 12 -1.81 27.60 -7.99
C LYS A 12 -0.31 27.39 -7.75
N LEU A 13 0.06 26.56 -6.75
CA LEU A 13 1.47 26.27 -6.45
C LEU A 13 2.06 25.20 -7.36
N VAL A 14 1.22 24.40 -8.02
CA VAL A 14 1.64 23.26 -8.83
C VAL A 14 1.28 23.52 -10.30
N ASP A 15 2.27 23.61 -11.15
CA ASP A 15 2.05 23.64 -12.60
C ASP A 15 1.78 22.22 -13.10
N SER A 16 0.56 21.96 -13.54
CA SER A 16 0.12 20.64 -14.05
C SER A 16 0.80 20.22 -15.35
N THR A 17 1.44 21.13 -16.06
CA THR A 17 2.14 20.86 -17.34
C THR A 17 3.60 20.47 -17.12
N LYS A 18 4.19 20.89 -15.99
CA LYS A 18 5.59 20.62 -15.64
C LYS A 18 5.75 19.22 -15.06
N GLN A 19 6.88 18.60 -15.39
CA GLN A 19 7.37 17.41 -14.72
C GLN A 19 8.48 17.80 -13.74
N TYR A 20 8.29 17.44 -12.48
CA TYR A 20 9.16 17.83 -11.37
C TYR A 20 10.17 16.72 -11.05
N ASP A 21 11.27 17.09 -10.42
CA ASP A 21 12.17 16.17 -9.80
C ASP A 21 11.57 15.62 -8.50
N ARG A 22 12.07 14.46 -8.03
CA ARG A 22 11.54 13.79 -6.83
C ARG A 22 11.47 14.72 -5.63
N ASP A 23 12.56 15.37 -5.29
CA ASP A 23 12.68 16.20 -4.08
C ASP A 23 11.81 17.46 -4.19
N GLU A 24 11.80 18.12 -5.35
CA GLU A 24 10.92 19.25 -5.64
C GLU A 24 9.43 18.85 -5.56
N ALA A 25 9.09 17.66 -6.10
CA ALA A 25 7.71 17.15 -6.07
C ALA A 25 7.25 16.86 -4.64
N LEU A 26 8.08 16.21 -3.83
CA LEU A 26 7.75 15.88 -2.44
C LEU A 26 7.65 17.15 -1.58
N ASP A 27 8.52 18.12 -1.77
CA ASP A 27 8.43 19.44 -1.14
C ASP A 27 7.10 20.14 -1.47
N LEU A 28 6.70 20.13 -2.74
CA LEU A 28 5.44 20.71 -3.17
C LEU A 28 4.24 19.99 -2.56
N VAL A 29 4.26 18.65 -2.52
CA VAL A 29 3.19 17.86 -1.90
C VAL A 29 3.05 18.19 -0.42
N VAL A 30 4.14 18.25 0.34
CA VAL A 30 4.12 18.64 1.76
C VAL A 30 3.62 20.09 1.94
N LYS A 31 4.05 21.03 1.09
CA LYS A 31 3.59 22.43 1.12
C LYS A 31 2.11 22.60 0.77
N THR A 32 1.56 21.70 -0.05
CA THR A 32 0.15 21.73 -0.46
C THR A 32 -0.77 20.96 0.47
N ALA A 33 -0.24 20.12 1.36
CA ALA A 33 -0.97 19.41 2.41
C ALA A 33 -1.36 20.36 3.54
N LYS A 34 -2.53 21.01 3.42
CA LYS A 34 -3.02 22.04 4.36
C LYS A 34 -4.33 21.68 5.06
N ALA A 35 -4.73 20.41 5.01
CA ALA A 35 -5.92 19.97 5.73
C ALA A 35 -5.69 20.04 7.26
N LYS A 36 -6.81 20.03 8.02
CA LYS A 36 -6.77 20.06 9.50
C LYS A 36 -6.33 18.73 10.13
N PHE A 37 -6.03 17.73 9.32
CA PHE A 37 -5.54 16.41 9.73
C PHE A 37 -4.22 16.10 9.03
N ASP A 38 -3.45 15.15 9.56
CA ASP A 38 -2.21 14.69 8.94
C ASP A 38 -2.52 13.88 7.68
N GLU A 39 -2.34 14.54 6.53
CA GLU A 39 -2.67 13.98 5.23
C GLU A 39 -1.75 12.79 4.87
N THR A 40 -2.30 11.80 4.21
CA THR A 40 -1.52 10.70 3.64
C THR A 40 -0.95 11.15 2.30
N VAL A 41 0.33 10.87 2.08
CA VAL A 41 0.98 11.08 0.78
C VAL A 41 0.97 9.75 0.03
N GLU A 42 0.45 9.80 -1.20
CA GLU A 42 0.24 8.65 -2.06
C GLU A 42 1.00 8.79 -3.38
N VAL A 43 1.45 7.67 -3.91
CA VAL A 43 2.10 7.56 -5.22
C VAL A 43 1.21 6.80 -6.18
N HIS A 44 1.06 7.32 -7.38
CA HIS A 44 0.30 6.73 -8.47
C HIS A 44 1.25 6.45 -9.64
N ILE A 45 1.47 5.18 -9.94
CA ILE A 45 2.42 4.72 -10.96
C ILE A 45 1.66 4.08 -12.10
N LYS A 46 1.61 4.75 -13.25
CA LYS A 46 1.04 4.16 -14.47
C LYS A 46 2.09 3.34 -15.19
N LEU A 47 1.81 2.05 -15.35
CA LEU A 47 2.71 1.11 -16.00
C LEU A 47 2.34 0.90 -17.47
N GLY A 48 3.35 0.55 -18.27
CA GLY A 48 3.23 0.18 -19.68
C GLY A 48 2.97 -1.32 -19.87
N VAL A 49 2.09 -1.90 -19.06
CA VAL A 49 1.69 -3.31 -19.13
C VAL A 49 0.20 -3.43 -19.41
N ASP A 50 -0.25 -4.60 -19.84
CA ASP A 50 -1.68 -4.90 -19.96
C ASP A 50 -2.14 -5.82 -18.81
N GLY A 51 -2.80 -5.22 -17.83
CA GLY A 51 -3.31 -5.92 -16.64
C GLY A 51 -4.40 -6.96 -16.91
N ARG A 52 -4.87 -7.11 -18.16
CA ARG A 52 -5.82 -8.17 -18.56
C ARG A 52 -5.12 -9.52 -18.68
N HIS A 53 -3.83 -9.52 -19.00
CA HIS A 53 -3.02 -10.72 -19.11
C HIS A 53 -2.42 -11.11 -17.76
N ALA A 54 -2.56 -12.36 -17.37
CA ALA A 54 -2.11 -12.87 -16.08
C ALA A 54 -0.58 -12.79 -15.91
N ASP A 55 0.18 -12.89 -16.99
CA ASP A 55 1.63 -12.78 -17.08
C ASP A 55 2.15 -11.33 -16.96
N GLN A 56 1.27 -10.34 -17.15
CA GLN A 56 1.59 -8.92 -17.01
C GLN A 56 1.01 -8.29 -15.73
N GLN A 57 0.40 -9.09 -14.88
CA GLN A 57 -0.11 -8.65 -13.58
C GLN A 57 1.05 -8.34 -12.62
N VAL A 58 1.15 -7.08 -12.20
CA VAL A 58 2.14 -6.63 -11.21
C VAL A 58 1.49 -6.57 -9.84
N ARG A 59 1.98 -7.40 -8.92
CA ARG A 59 1.53 -7.44 -7.53
C ARG A 59 2.70 -7.84 -6.64
N GLY A 60 2.84 -7.18 -5.51
CA GLY A 60 3.86 -7.49 -4.53
C GLY A 60 3.62 -6.78 -3.21
N ALA A 61 4.58 -6.92 -2.32
CA ALA A 61 4.61 -6.19 -1.07
C ALA A 61 6.03 -5.66 -0.82
N VAL A 62 6.11 -4.55 -0.12
CA VAL A 62 7.37 -3.93 0.27
C VAL A 62 7.25 -3.36 1.68
N VAL A 63 8.31 -3.46 2.46
CA VAL A 63 8.41 -2.83 3.78
C VAL A 63 9.05 -1.47 3.60
N LEU A 64 8.35 -0.42 4.00
CA LEU A 64 8.87 0.94 3.92
C LEU A 64 9.79 1.23 5.10
N PRO A 65 10.99 1.82 4.87
CA PRO A 65 11.97 2.05 5.93
C PRO A 65 11.45 2.96 7.04
N ASN A 66 10.63 3.96 6.70
CA ASN A 66 10.04 4.90 7.66
C ASN A 66 8.58 4.54 8.02
N GLY A 67 8.09 3.37 7.57
CA GLY A 67 6.70 2.97 7.76
C GLY A 67 5.70 3.86 7.01
N THR A 68 4.41 3.68 7.31
CA THR A 68 3.31 4.45 6.69
C THR A 68 2.74 5.54 7.61
N GLY A 69 3.15 5.58 8.89
CA GLY A 69 2.59 6.48 9.91
C GLY A 69 1.18 6.09 10.39
N LYS A 70 0.63 4.96 9.93
CA LYS A 70 -0.64 4.41 10.39
C LYS A 70 -0.38 3.29 11.41
N LYS A 71 -1.09 3.31 12.54
CA LYS A 71 -1.11 2.16 13.46
C LYS A 71 -1.98 1.08 12.83
N VAL A 72 -1.36 -0.03 12.49
CA VAL A 72 -2.01 -1.15 11.80
C VAL A 72 -2.46 -2.18 12.85
N ARG A 73 -3.75 -2.54 12.83
CA ARG A 73 -4.31 -3.62 13.66
C ARG A 73 -4.23 -4.92 12.89
N VAL A 74 -3.48 -5.87 13.42
CA VAL A 74 -3.18 -7.14 12.75
C VAL A 74 -4.04 -8.25 13.33
N LEU A 75 -4.78 -8.94 12.45
CA LEU A 75 -5.51 -10.16 12.73
C LEU A 75 -4.71 -11.35 12.21
N VAL A 76 -4.50 -12.36 13.05
CA VAL A 76 -3.76 -13.56 12.69
C VAL A 76 -4.62 -14.81 12.85
N PHE A 77 -4.73 -15.59 11.77
CA PHE A 77 -5.32 -16.91 11.79
C PHE A 77 -4.23 -17.97 11.87
N CYS A 78 -4.10 -18.59 13.05
CA CYS A 78 -3.12 -19.66 13.28
C CYS A 78 -3.58 -20.63 14.35
N LYS A 79 -2.88 -21.77 14.47
CA LYS A 79 -3.13 -22.83 15.46
C LYS A 79 -1.87 -23.16 16.23
N GLY A 80 -2.07 -23.80 17.39
CA GLY A 80 -0.97 -24.34 18.22
C GLY A 80 -0.01 -23.26 18.71
N ASP A 81 1.27 -23.53 18.64
CA ASP A 81 2.35 -22.67 19.16
C ASP A 81 2.42 -21.31 18.46
N ASN A 82 1.96 -21.23 17.22
CA ASN A 82 1.91 -19.98 16.45
C ASN A 82 1.00 -18.92 17.09
N VAL A 83 0.03 -19.31 17.93
CA VAL A 83 -0.84 -18.39 18.65
C VAL A 83 -0.03 -17.55 19.63
N GLN A 84 0.87 -18.20 20.38
CA GLN A 84 1.72 -17.48 21.34
C GLN A 84 2.73 -16.60 20.60
N LEU A 85 3.36 -17.12 19.57
CA LEU A 85 4.32 -16.36 18.73
C LEU A 85 3.68 -15.10 18.09
N ALA A 86 2.42 -15.20 17.65
CA ALA A 86 1.69 -14.07 17.11
C ALA A 86 1.39 -12.99 18.17
N LYS A 87 0.99 -13.40 19.37
CA LYS A 87 0.75 -12.49 20.49
C LYS A 87 2.02 -11.79 20.94
N ASP A 88 3.12 -12.53 21.07
CA ASP A 88 4.43 -11.99 21.46
C ASP A 88 4.99 -11.02 20.40
N ALA A 89 4.68 -11.25 19.12
CA ALA A 89 4.99 -10.32 18.03
C ALA A 89 4.10 -9.07 18.03
N GLY A 90 3.05 -9.05 18.86
CA GLY A 90 2.17 -7.91 19.07
C GLY A 90 0.92 -7.90 18.17
N ALA A 91 0.45 -9.04 17.66
CA ALA A 91 -0.84 -9.09 16.96
C ALA A 91 -1.99 -8.72 17.92
N GLU A 92 -2.91 -7.87 17.47
CA GLU A 92 -4.06 -7.45 18.27
C GLU A 92 -5.10 -8.56 18.42
N TYR A 93 -5.30 -9.31 17.34
CA TYR A 93 -6.28 -10.39 17.30
C TYR A 93 -5.61 -11.67 16.79
N VAL A 94 -5.69 -12.72 17.56
CA VAL A 94 -5.14 -14.03 17.22
C VAL A 94 -6.18 -15.10 17.53
N GLY A 95 -6.48 -15.95 16.59
CA GLY A 95 -7.45 -17.03 16.79
C GLY A 95 -7.64 -17.94 15.60
N ASP A 96 -8.63 -18.81 15.71
CA ASP A 96 -8.95 -19.87 14.77
C ASP A 96 -10.39 -19.69 14.22
N ALA A 97 -11.18 -20.74 14.21
CA ALA A 97 -12.56 -20.78 13.71
C ALA A 97 -13.51 -19.79 14.40
N ASP A 98 -13.26 -19.48 15.66
CA ASP A 98 -14.07 -18.55 16.44
C ASP A 98 -14.09 -17.14 15.83
N LEU A 99 -12.91 -16.65 15.37
CA LEU A 99 -12.83 -15.36 14.69
C LEU A 99 -13.50 -15.37 13.31
N VAL A 100 -13.46 -16.52 12.62
CA VAL A 100 -14.18 -16.70 11.37
C VAL A 100 -15.69 -16.59 11.58
N ALA A 101 -16.22 -17.27 12.63
CA ALA A 101 -17.63 -17.18 12.99
C ALA A 101 -18.05 -15.75 13.34
N LYS A 102 -17.21 -15.04 14.09
CA LYS A 102 -17.44 -13.64 14.47
C LYS A 102 -17.48 -12.70 13.24
N ILE A 103 -16.56 -12.87 12.29
CA ILE A 103 -16.54 -12.08 11.05
C ILE A 103 -17.78 -12.38 10.20
N GLN A 104 -18.19 -13.66 10.09
CA GLN A 104 -19.33 -14.05 9.28
C GLN A 104 -20.69 -13.66 9.90
N GLY A 105 -20.83 -13.84 11.23
CA GLY A 105 -22.09 -13.63 11.94
C GLY A 105 -22.33 -12.18 12.30
N GLU A 106 -21.30 -11.51 12.83
CA GLU A 106 -21.44 -10.14 13.35
C GLU A 106 -20.94 -9.08 12.35
N GLY A 107 -20.31 -9.48 11.24
CA GLY A 107 -19.70 -8.53 10.30
C GLY A 107 -18.52 -7.75 10.90
N TRP A 108 -17.90 -8.31 11.97
CA TRP A 108 -16.81 -7.65 12.66
C TRP A 108 -15.58 -7.50 11.76
N MET A 109 -15.07 -6.27 11.62
CA MET A 109 -13.99 -5.92 10.69
C MET A 109 -13.02 -4.90 11.30
N ASP A 110 -12.79 -4.97 12.62
CA ASP A 110 -11.98 -4.00 13.34
C ASP A 110 -10.48 -4.30 13.26
N PHE A 111 -10.00 -4.61 12.06
CA PHE A 111 -8.61 -4.91 11.73
C PHE A 111 -8.25 -4.35 10.34
N ASP A 112 -6.95 -4.09 10.13
CA ASP A 112 -6.42 -3.48 8.91
C ASP A 112 -5.62 -4.45 8.05
N VAL A 113 -5.03 -5.50 8.65
CA VAL A 113 -4.25 -6.53 7.93
C VAL A 113 -4.63 -7.90 8.48
N VAL A 114 -4.74 -8.88 7.58
CA VAL A 114 -5.00 -10.28 7.92
C VAL A 114 -3.80 -11.12 7.51
N ILE A 115 -3.27 -11.88 8.45
CA ILE A 115 -2.21 -12.86 8.23
C ILE A 115 -2.79 -14.24 8.53
N ALA A 116 -2.42 -15.24 7.73
CA ALA A 116 -2.86 -16.61 7.94
C ALA A 116 -1.71 -17.59 7.75
N THR A 117 -1.71 -18.66 8.55
CA THR A 117 -0.87 -19.82 8.24
C THR A 117 -1.47 -20.60 7.07
N PRO A 118 -0.66 -21.32 6.26
CA PRO A 118 -1.16 -22.10 5.12
C PRO A 118 -2.27 -23.08 5.52
N ASP A 119 -2.17 -23.69 6.70
CA ASP A 119 -3.15 -24.65 7.24
C ASP A 119 -4.52 -24.03 7.46
N MET A 120 -4.56 -22.74 7.81
CA MET A 120 -5.80 -22.00 8.07
C MET A 120 -6.49 -21.48 6.81
N MET A 121 -5.81 -21.51 5.66
CA MET A 121 -6.37 -20.98 4.40
C MET A 121 -7.66 -21.66 3.96
N GLY A 122 -7.83 -22.96 4.28
CA GLY A 122 -9.09 -23.68 4.03
C GLY A 122 -10.29 -23.09 4.78
N VAL A 123 -10.07 -22.59 6.00
CA VAL A 123 -11.09 -21.97 6.84
C VAL A 123 -11.28 -20.49 6.47
N VAL A 124 -10.19 -19.76 6.29
CA VAL A 124 -10.18 -18.33 5.88
C VAL A 124 -10.77 -18.16 4.47
N GLY A 125 -10.63 -19.16 3.59
CA GLY A 125 -11.23 -19.15 2.25
C GLY A 125 -12.74 -18.90 2.25
N ARG A 126 -13.44 -19.35 3.30
CA ARG A 126 -14.88 -19.09 3.49
C ARG A 126 -15.21 -17.61 3.67
N LEU A 127 -14.25 -16.83 4.15
CA LEU A 127 -14.35 -15.37 4.30
C LEU A 127 -14.09 -14.58 3.00
N GLY A 128 -13.77 -15.27 1.90
CA GLY A 128 -13.40 -14.64 0.63
C GLY A 128 -14.42 -13.64 0.11
N LYS A 129 -15.73 -13.91 0.31
CA LYS A 129 -16.82 -12.99 -0.06
C LYS A 129 -16.85 -11.70 0.77
N VAL A 130 -16.32 -11.74 2.00
CA VAL A 130 -16.31 -10.61 2.95
C VAL A 130 -14.98 -9.86 2.88
N LEU A 131 -13.85 -10.57 2.93
CA LEU A 131 -12.50 -10.01 2.94
C LEU A 131 -12.02 -9.58 1.54
N GLY A 132 -12.44 -10.30 0.49
CA GLY A 132 -12.00 -10.07 -0.89
C GLY A 132 -12.30 -8.67 -1.41
N PRO A 133 -13.57 -8.20 -1.35
CA PRO A 133 -13.93 -6.86 -1.82
C PRO A 133 -13.23 -5.71 -1.07
N ARG A 134 -12.80 -5.96 0.17
CA ARG A 134 -12.08 -4.99 1.02
C ARG A 134 -10.57 -5.07 0.86
N GLY A 135 -10.05 -6.00 0.05
CA GLY A 135 -8.61 -6.18 -0.13
C GLY A 135 -7.88 -6.79 1.07
N LEU A 136 -8.62 -7.35 2.05
CA LEU A 136 -8.07 -7.92 3.29
C LEU A 136 -7.80 -9.43 3.20
N MET A 137 -8.05 -10.05 2.05
CA MET A 137 -7.84 -11.49 1.88
C MET A 137 -6.34 -11.82 1.87
N PRO A 138 -5.87 -12.72 2.76
CA PRO A 138 -4.47 -13.14 2.78
C PRO A 138 -4.02 -13.72 1.45
N ASN A 139 -2.78 -13.39 1.04
CA ASN A 139 -2.22 -13.83 -0.22
C ASN A 139 -0.73 -14.20 -0.08
N PRO A 140 -0.28 -15.35 -0.61
CA PRO A 140 1.12 -15.74 -0.60
C PRO A 140 2.05 -14.73 -1.29
N LYS A 141 1.60 -14.11 -2.41
CA LYS A 141 2.39 -13.13 -3.15
C LYS A 141 2.63 -11.83 -2.36
N ALA A 142 1.73 -11.47 -1.46
CA ALA A 142 1.89 -10.35 -0.53
C ALA A 142 2.64 -10.75 0.75
N GLY A 143 2.95 -12.06 0.92
CA GLY A 143 3.60 -12.58 2.11
C GLY A 143 2.74 -12.48 3.36
N THR A 144 1.41 -12.48 3.21
CA THR A 144 0.43 -12.53 4.31
C THR A 144 -0.06 -13.95 4.58
N VAL A 145 0.33 -14.92 3.73
CA VAL A 145 0.19 -16.36 3.99
C VAL A 145 1.59 -16.92 4.20
N THR A 146 1.94 -17.23 5.44
CA THR A 146 3.28 -17.69 5.81
C THR A 146 3.25 -18.57 7.06
N PRO A 147 4.14 -19.56 7.18
CA PRO A 147 4.33 -20.29 8.42
C PRO A 147 5.02 -19.44 9.51
N ASP A 148 5.85 -18.46 9.13
CA ASP A 148 6.53 -17.55 10.05
C ASP A 148 5.64 -16.34 10.37
N VAL A 149 4.74 -16.55 11.31
CA VAL A 149 3.76 -15.57 11.74
C VAL A 149 4.41 -14.38 12.46
N ALA A 150 5.41 -14.65 13.30
CA ALA A 150 6.07 -13.61 14.09
C ALA A 150 6.75 -12.56 13.21
N ARG A 151 7.45 -13.01 12.17
CA ARG A 151 8.07 -12.13 11.19
C ARG A 151 7.03 -11.33 10.42
N ALA A 152 5.96 -11.98 9.94
CA ALA A 152 4.92 -11.31 9.16
C ALA A 152 4.20 -10.20 9.96
N VAL A 153 3.94 -10.44 11.25
CA VAL A 153 3.35 -9.43 12.15
C VAL A 153 4.28 -8.25 12.35
N LYS A 154 5.58 -8.50 12.59
CA LYS A 154 6.59 -7.44 12.72
C LYS A 154 6.71 -6.60 11.44
N GLU A 155 6.77 -7.24 10.27
CA GLU A 155 6.81 -6.55 8.98
C GLU A 155 5.54 -5.71 8.73
N ALA A 156 4.36 -6.25 9.03
CA ALA A 156 3.09 -5.52 8.90
C ALA A 156 3.07 -4.25 9.79
N LYS A 157 3.57 -4.36 11.02
CA LYS A 157 3.68 -3.22 11.95
C LYS A 157 4.80 -2.24 11.59
N ALA A 158 5.87 -2.72 10.95
CA ALA A 158 6.95 -1.88 10.43
C ALA A 158 6.54 -1.02 9.23
N GLY A 159 5.34 -1.25 8.67
CA GLY A 159 4.83 -0.50 7.53
C GLY A 159 4.97 -1.23 6.19
N LYS A 160 4.76 -2.54 6.20
CA LYS A 160 4.61 -3.32 4.97
C LYS A 160 3.37 -2.87 4.22
N ILE A 161 3.54 -2.46 2.98
CA ILE A 161 2.46 -2.13 2.06
C ILE A 161 2.35 -3.17 0.95
N GLU A 162 1.13 -3.44 0.51
CA GLU A 162 0.87 -4.24 -0.68
C GLU A 162 0.59 -3.32 -1.85
N TYR A 163 1.18 -3.61 -3.01
CA TYR A 163 0.87 -2.92 -4.25
C TYR A 163 0.28 -3.90 -5.27
N ARG A 164 -0.71 -3.43 -6.00
CA ARG A 164 -1.41 -4.19 -7.03
C ARG A 164 -1.77 -3.30 -8.19
N LEU A 165 -1.59 -3.83 -9.40
CA LEU A 165 -2.04 -3.20 -10.63
C LEU A 165 -3.57 -3.20 -10.69
N ASP A 166 -4.17 -2.04 -10.97
CA ASP A 166 -5.60 -1.90 -11.18
C ASP A 166 -5.99 -2.19 -12.65
N LYS A 167 -7.27 -2.07 -12.97
CA LYS A 167 -7.81 -2.27 -14.33
C LYS A 167 -7.34 -1.22 -15.34
N THR A 168 -6.86 -0.08 -14.86
CA THR A 168 -6.36 1.04 -15.68
C THR A 168 -4.84 1.04 -15.82
N ASN A 169 -4.19 -0.04 -15.34
CA ASN A 169 -2.75 -0.24 -15.31
C ASN A 169 -2.02 0.78 -14.43
N ILE A 170 -2.64 1.16 -13.32
CA ILE A 170 -2.07 2.07 -12.34
C ILE A 170 -1.90 1.32 -11.00
N ILE A 171 -0.78 1.58 -10.33
CA ILE A 171 -0.54 1.19 -8.96
C ILE A 171 -0.77 2.41 -8.07
N HIS A 172 -1.57 2.26 -7.03
CA HIS A 172 -1.85 3.28 -6.04
C HIS A 172 -1.33 2.82 -4.68
N CYS A 173 -0.37 3.55 -4.09
CA CYS A 173 0.23 3.16 -2.81
C CYS A 173 0.47 4.37 -1.92
N PRO A 174 0.17 4.29 -0.61
CA PRO A 174 0.59 5.28 0.36
C PRO A 174 2.10 5.11 0.64
N ILE A 175 2.82 6.23 0.74
CA ILE A 175 4.24 6.26 1.10
C ILE A 175 4.52 6.88 2.47
N GLY A 176 3.52 7.44 3.12
CA GLY A 176 3.65 8.01 4.46
C GLY A 176 2.67 9.13 4.73
N LYS A 177 2.95 9.88 5.78
CA LYS A 177 2.19 11.04 6.20
C LYS A 177 2.92 12.33 5.81
N ALA A 178 2.17 13.41 5.58
CA ALA A 178 2.75 14.73 5.29
C ALA A 178 3.70 15.20 6.41
N SER A 179 3.43 14.81 7.65
CA SER A 179 4.27 15.09 8.82
C SER A 179 5.66 14.44 8.79
N PHE A 180 5.89 13.45 7.93
CA PHE A 180 7.21 12.81 7.78
C PHE A 180 8.26 13.75 7.19
N GLY A 181 7.82 14.73 6.41
CA GLY A 181 8.69 15.61 5.65
C GLY A 181 9.25 14.96 4.37
N PRO A 182 9.87 15.77 3.47
CA PRO A 182 10.27 15.31 2.15
C PRO A 182 11.36 14.23 2.17
N GLU A 183 12.30 14.26 3.14
CA GLU A 183 13.40 13.30 3.21
C GLU A 183 12.90 11.87 3.44
N LYS A 184 12.11 11.63 4.51
CA LYS A 184 11.57 10.30 4.83
C LYS A 184 10.60 9.80 3.77
N LEU A 185 9.81 10.71 3.19
CA LEU A 185 8.94 10.38 2.06
C LEU A 185 9.75 9.98 0.82
N GLY A 186 10.92 10.62 0.60
CA GLY A 186 11.84 10.29 -0.48
C GLY A 186 12.41 8.89 -0.36
N GLU A 187 12.87 8.49 0.83
CA GLU A 187 13.37 7.13 1.09
C GLU A 187 12.29 6.06 0.87
N ASN A 188 11.07 6.32 1.37
CA ASN A 188 9.94 5.43 1.16
C ASN A 188 9.56 5.33 -0.32
N PHE A 189 9.56 6.45 -1.03
CA PHE A 189 9.29 6.54 -2.45
C PHE A 189 10.30 5.71 -3.27
N ASP A 190 11.60 5.89 -3.02
CA ASP A 190 12.67 5.17 -3.73
C ASP A 190 12.56 3.65 -3.49
N THR A 191 12.26 3.25 -2.26
CA THR A 191 12.06 1.85 -1.89
C THR A 191 10.87 1.25 -2.64
N LEU A 192 9.74 1.97 -2.71
CA LEU A 192 8.55 1.52 -3.45
C LEU A 192 8.82 1.42 -4.96
N VAL A 193 9.36 2.49 -5.57
CA VAL A 193 9.65 2.51 -7.00
C VAL A 193 10.67 1.45 -7.37
N GLY A 194 11.71 1.27 -6.56
CA GLY A 194 12.70 0.20 -6.73
C GLY A 194 12.08 -1.22 -6.68
N ALA A 195 11.11 -1.44 -5.78
CA ALA A 195 10.39 -2.71 -5.71
C ALA A 195 9.50 -2.94 -6.96
N VAL A 196 8.81 -1.88 -7.43
CA VAL A 196 8.00 -1.95 -8.65
C VAL A 196 8.86 -2.21 -9.89
N LEU A 197 10.03 -1.58 -10.00
CA LEU A 197 10.98 -1.81 -11.11
C LEU A 197 11.49 -3.26 -11.11
N LYS A 198 11.83 -3.81 -9.94
CA LYS A 198 12.25 -5.21 -9.81
C LYS A 198 11.14 -6.21 -10.15
N ALA A 199 9.89 -5.81 -9.99
CA ALA A 199 8.71 -6.63 -10.32
C ALA A 199 8.30 -6.54 -11.79
N LYS A 200 9.11 -5.91 -12.66
CA LYS A 200 8.84 -5.78 -14.10
C LYS A 200 8.68 -7.17 -14.74
N PRO A 201 7.51 -7.47 -15.35
CA PRO A 201 7.31 -8.72 -16.05
C PRO A 201 8.20 -8.82 -17.29
N ALA A 202 8.72 -10.01 -17.59
CA ALA A 202 9.51 -10.23 -18.82
C ALA A 202 8.71 -9.93 -20.11
N ALA A 203 7.39 -10.09 -20.05
CA ALA A 203 6.49 -9.76 -21.16
C ALA A 203 6.28 -8.26 -21.39
N ALA A 204 6.71 -7.39 -20.47
CA ALA A 204 6.57 -5.95 -20.59
C ALA A 204 7.55 -5.38 -21.62
N LYS A 205 7.04 -4.90 -22.75
CA LYS A 205 7.82 -4.29 -23.84
C LYS A 205 7.74 -2.76 -23.75
N GLY A 206 8.84 -2.09 -24.11
CA GLY A 206 8.91 -0.63 -24.16
C GLY A 206 9.03 0.02 -22.77
N GLN A 207 8.51 1.26 -22.65
CA GLN A 207 8.60 2.04 -21.45
C GLN A 207 7.72 1.44 -20.32
N TYR A 208 8.34 0.96 -19.25
CA TYR A 208 7.63 0.31 -18.15
C TYR A 208 6.86 1.30 -17.28
N ILE A 209 7.52 2.37 -16.80
CA ILE A 209 6.84 3.45 -16.08
C ILE A 209 6.46 4.54 -17.08
N ARG A 210 5.16 4.70 -17.34
CA ARG A 210 4.64 5.72 -18.27
C ARG A 210 4.41 7.07 -17.61
N SER A 211 3.89 7.07 -16.39
CA SER A 211 3.72 8.29 -15.61
C SER A 211 3.80 8.00 -14.13
N LEU A 212 4.23 8.99 -13.39
CA LEU A 212 4.45 8.98 -11.96
C LEU A 212 3.87 10.26 -11.38
N VAL A 213 2.98 10.11 -10.39
CA VAL A 213 2.31 11.25 -9.74
C VAL A 213 2.32 11.01 -8.25
N VAL A 214 2.62 12.06 -7.49
CA VAL A 214 2.52 12.07 -6.02
C VAL A 214 1.48 13.09 -5.61
N SER A 215 0.66 12.76 -4.63
CA SER A 215 -0.35 13.66 -4.10
C SER A 215 -0.55 13.47 -2.60
N ALA A 216 -0.93 14.54 -1.91
CA ALA A 216 -1.52 14.43 -0.57
C ALA A 216 -3.03 14.18 -0.70
N THR A 217 -3.66 13.67 0.38
CA THR A 217 -5.09 13.28 0.39
C THR A 217 -6.02 14.35 -0.18
N MET A 218 -5.78 15.63 0.15
CA MET A 218 -6.59 16.76 -0.31
C MET A 218 -5.82 17.70 -1.27
N GLY A 219 -4.57 17.33 -1.61
CA GLY A 219 -3.69 18.12 -2.45
C GLY A 219 -3.85 17.82 -3.94
N PRO A 220 -3.28 18.69 -4.82
CA PRO A 220 -3.17 18.42 -6.23
C PRO A 220 -2.14 17.32 -6.51
N GLY A 221 -2.30 16.62 -7.64
CA GLY A 221 -1.31 15.68 -8.12
C GLY A 221 -0.09 16.39 -8.72
N VAL A 222 1.09 16.07 -8.21
CA VAL A 222 2.39 16.57 -8.71
C VAL A 222 3.02 15.51 -9.60
N ARG A 223 3.28 15.84 -10.86
CA ARG A 223 3.84 14.91 -11.84
C ARG A 223 5.36 14.87 -11.74
N LEU A 224 5.92 13.66 -11.65
CA LEU A 224 7.36 13.43 -11.70
C LEU A 224 7.81 13.06 -13.11
N ASN A 225 9.09 13.32 -13.39
CA ASN A 225 9.71 12.91 -14.65
C ASN A 225 9.95 11.39 -14.66
N PRO A 226 9.22 10.60 -15.47
CA PRO A 226 9.36 9.15 -15.49
C PRO A 226 10.67 8.69 -16.13
N ALA A 227 11.34 9.52 -16.94
CA ALA A 227 12.59 9.17 -17.61
C ALA A 227 13.75 8.88 -16.63
N LYS A 228 13.67 9.36 -15.40
CA LYS A 228 14.65 9.07 -14.34
C LYS A 228 14.50 7.66 -13.73
N TYR A 229 13.38 6.98 -14.01
CA TYR A 229 13.02 5.67 -13.45
C TYR A 229 12.88 4.62 -14.57
N VAL A 230 13.79 4.65 -15.52
CA VAL A 230 13.86 3.66 -16.61
C VAL A 230 14.63 2.45 -16.08
N GLY A 231 13.98 1.29 -16.03
CA GLY A 231 14.56 -0.02 -15.70
C GLY A 231 14.67 -0.91 -16.95
#